data_25ea543a86bb0397f9e08bbfef2acf7f
#
_entry.id   25ea543a86bb0397f9e08bbfef2acf7f
#
_cell.length_a   1.000
_cell.length_b   1.000
_cell.length_c   1.000
_cell.angle_alpha   90.00
_cell.angle_beta   90.00
_cell.angle_gamma   90.00
#
_symmetry.space_group_name_H-M   'P 1'
#
loop_
_entity.id
_entity.type
_entity.pdbx_description
1 polymer ?
#
loop_
_entity_poly.entity_id
_entity_poly.type
_entity_poly.pdbx_seq_one_letter_code
_entity_poly.pdbx_strand_id
1 'polypeptide(L)'
;ADSSYRRYIFGGADSIIRRWLAAGADGWRLDVADELPDDFIHGIHAAARQAKPEAVIIGEVWEDGSNKIAYGVRRRHILGGHCDGLMNYPFRNALVSFLLGEDAFRFRQAMETLRENYPPFAWRSAMNFLGTHDTPRILTLLGTGGDGREHDKDWRAAFRMSPGQYALGKARLKLGALVLFAFP
;
A
#
# COMPACT_ATOMS: atom_id res chain seq x y z
N ALA A 1 21.35 -10.84 -7.98
CA ALA A 1 20.67 -10.44 -9.23
C ALA A 1 21.69 -10.12 -10.31
N ASP A 2 21.35 -10.45 -11.55
CA ASP A 2 22.20 -10.20 -12.73
C ASP A 2 22.59 -8.72 -12.86
N SER A 3 23.85 -8.43 -13.20
CA SER A 3 24.36 -7.05 -13.30
C SER A 3 23.73 -6.28 -14.48
N SER A 4 23.39 -6.96 -15.57
CA SER A 4 22.74 -6.36 -16.73
C SER A 4 21.31 -5.93 -16.38
N TYR A 5 20.58 -6.75 -15.62
CA TYR A 5 19.24 -6.42 -15.14
C TYR A 5 19.25 -5.23 -14.17
N ARG A 6 20.20 -5.20 -13.22
CA ARG A 6 20.38 -4.03 -12.33
C ARG A 6 20.68 -2.76 -13.12
N ARG A 7 21.55 -2.84 -14.11
CA ARG A 7 21.88 -1.72 -14.98
C ARG A 7 20.64 -1.22 -15.73
N TYR A 8 19.82 -2.12 -16.25
CA TYR A 8 18.59 -1.81 -16.96
C TYR A 8 17.56 -1.12 -16.05
N ILE A 9 17.35 -1.63 -14.84
CA ILE A 9 16.32 -1.08 -13.92
C ILE A 9 16.77 0.26 -13.34
N PHE A 10 17.97 0.36 -12.74
CA PHE A 10 18.37 1.56 -11.99
C PHE A 10 19.80 2.03 -12.21
N GLY A 11 20.75 1.16 -12.63
CA GLY A 11 22.18 1.49 -12.64
C GLY A 11 22.64 2.26 -13.88
N GLY A 12 21.94 2.17 -15.01
CA GLY A 12 22.28 2.87 -16.24
C GLY A 12 21.80 4.31 -16.27
N ALA A 13 22.46 5.15 -17.07
CA ALA A 13 22.04 6.54 -17.27
C ALA A 13 20.63 6.63 -17.92
N ASP A 14 20.27 5.64 -18.74
CA ASP A 14 19.00 5.47 -19.44
C ASP A 14 18.09 4.41 -18.78
N SER A 15 18.37 4.07 -17.51
CA SER A 15 17.61 3.07 -16.76
C SER A 15 16.12 3.41 -16.64
N ILE A 16 15.30 2.39 -16.43
CA ILE A 16 13.84 2.54 -16.29
C ILE A 16 13.49 3.59 -15.23
N ILE A 17 14.12 3.50 -14.06
CA ILE A 17 13.87 4.47 -12.96
C ILE A 17 14.10 5.91 -13.44
N ARG A 18 15.23 6.18 -14.05
CA ARG A 18 15.61 7.54 -14.49
C ARG A 18 14.75 8.05 -15.65
N ARG A 19 14.47 7.18 -16.61
CA ARG A 19 13.68 7.54 -17.80
C ARG A 19 12.28 8.05 -17.44
N TRP A 20 11.57 7.34 -16.57
CA TRP A 20 10.22 7.73 -16.19
C TRP A 20 10.17 8.94 -15.25
N LEU A 21 11.17 9.12 -14.38
CA LEU A 21 11.30 10.35 -13.60
C LEU A 21 11.58 11.55 -14.51
N ALA A 22 12.44 11.40 -15.51
CA ALA A 22 12.69 12.44 -16.53
C ALA A 22 11.45 12.74 -17.38
N ALA A 23 10.57 11.74 -17.60
CA ALA A 23 9.29 11.90 -18.31
C ALA A 23 8.19 12.55 -17.45
N GLY A 24 8.47 12.84 -16.16
CA GLY A 24 7.55 13.57 -15.29
C GLY A 24 6.91 12.74 -14.17
N ALA A 25 7.30 11.48 -13.96
CA ALA A 25 6.86 10.76 -12.79
C ALA A 25 7.42 11.39 -11.49
N ASP A 26 6.65 11.30 -10.39
CA ASP A 26 7.06 11.83 -9.08
C ASP A 26 7.67 10.78 -8.17
N GLY A 27 7.67 9.53 -8.60
CA GLY A 27 8.20 8.43 -7.81
C GLY A 27 7.82 7.07 -8.36
N TRP A 28 7.97 6.04 -7.53
CA TRP A 28 7.73 4.66 -7.90
C TRP A 28 7.01 3.90 -6.79
N ARG A 29 6.06 3.08 -7.19
CA ARG A 29 5.50 2.03 -6.34
C ARG A 29 6.18 0.72 -6.70
N LEU A 30 6.80 0.07 -5.72
CA LEU A 30 7.47 -1.21 -5.88
C LEU A 30 6.49 -2.33 -5.57
N ASP A 31 6.21 -3.13 -6.60
CA ASP A 31 5.36 -4.30 -6.51
C ASP A 31 6.02 -5.37 -5.64
N VAL A 32 5.25 -6.00 -4.76
CA VAL A 32 5.68 -7.10 -3.89
C VAL A 32 7.07 -6.84 -3.29
N ALA A 33 7.22 -5.73 -2.56
CA ALA A 33 8.53 -5.28 -2.08
C ALA A 33 9.23 -6.32 -1.18
N ASP A 34 8.48 -7.22 -0.54
CA ASP A 34 9.03 -8.31 0.26
C ASP A 34 9.83 -9.34 -0.56
N GLU A 35 9.53 -9.46 -1.84
CA GLU A 35 10.21 -10.37 -2.76
C GLU A 35 11.52 -9.79 -3.33
N LEU A 36 11.71 -8.48 -3.18
CA LEU A 36 12.89 -7.80 -3.69
C LEU A 36 14.02 -7.81 -2.64
N PRO A 37 15.27 -8.12 -3.02
CA PRO A 37 16.40 -7.99 -2.10
C PRO A 37 16.60 -6.54 -1.62
N ASP A 38 17.01 -6.36 -0.37
CA ASP A 38 17.21 -5.03 0.23
C ASP A 38 18.20 -4.16 -0.56
N ASP A 39 19.29 -4.74 -1.05
CA ASP A 39 20.28 -4.04 -1.87
C ASP A 39 19.73 -3.61 -3.24
N PHE A 40 18.73 -4.33 -3.76
CA PHE A 40 18.03 -3.96 -4.99
C PHE A 40 17.11 -2.76 -4.77
N ILE A 41 16.31 -2.77 -3.69
CA ILE A 41 15.47 -1.64 -3.30
C ILE A 41 16.32 -0.40 -3.02
N HIS A 42 17.44 -0.58 -2.29
CA HIS A 42 18.38 0.51 -2.05
C HIS A 42 18.94 1.12 -3.35
N GLY A 43 19.28 0.26 -4.32
CA GLY A 43 19.75 0.72 -5.63
C GLY A 43 18.69 1.55 -6.39
N ILE A 44 17.43 1.12 -6.34
CA ILE A 44 16.30 1.88 -6.91
C ILE A 44 16.15 3.24 -6.22
N HIS A 45 16.12 3.25 -4.89
CA HIS A 45 15.99 4.47 -4.10
C HIS A 45 17.13 5.46 -4.40
N ALA A 46 18.37 4.99 -4.39
CA ALA A 46 19.55 5.84 -4.69
C ALA A 46 19.49 6.43 -6.11
N ALA A 47 19.14 5.62 -7.11
CA ALA A 47 19.00 6.09 -8.48
C ALA A 47 17.87 7.09 -8.66
N ALA A 48 16.74 6.87 -7.99
CA ALA A 48 15.61 7.79 -8.02
C ALA A 48 15.97 9.15 -7.40
N ARG A 49 16.57 9.14 -6.22
CA ARG A 49 17.00 10.38 -5.53
C ARG A 49 18.09 11.15 -6.26
N GLN A 50 18.98 10.46 -6.98
CA GLN A 50 19.96 11.12 -7.86
C GLN A 50 19.31 11.77 -9.07
N ALA A 51 18.28 11.17 -9.64
CA ALA A 51 17.58 11.69 -10.82
C ALA A 51 16.61 12.82 -10.43
N LYS A 52 15.92 12.68 -9.30
CA LYS A 52 14.93 13.63 -8.79
C LYS A 52 14.98 13.59 -7.25
N PRO A 53 15.58 14.58 -6.58
CA PRO A 53 15.79 14.56 -5.12
C PRO A 53 14.52 14.36 -4.30
N GLU A 54 13.38 14.82 -4.79
CA GLU A 54 12.06 14.68 -4.15
C GLU A 54 11.28 13.42 -4.58
N ALA A 55 11.86 12.55 -5.43
CA ALA A 55 11.18 11.33 -5.86
C ALA A 55 10.79 10.44 -4.67
N VAL A 56 9.58 9.91 -4.68
CA VAL A 56 9.02 9.10 -3.59
C VAL A 56 9.04 7.61 -3.98
N ILE A 57 9.49 6.75 -3.07
CA ILE A 57 9.46 5.30 -3.23
C ILE A 57 8.47 4.70 -2.23
N ILE A 58 7.40 4.12 -2.73
CA ILE A 58 6.39 3.42 -1.94
C ILE A 58 6.54 1.91 -2.16
N GLY A 59 6.69 1.16 -1.08
CA GLY A 59 6.73 -0.30 -1.15
C GLY A 59 5.35 -0.92 -0.93
N GLU A 60 5.05 -1.98 -1.68
CA GLU A 60 3.92 -2.82 -1.35
C GLU A 60 4.33 -3.87 -0.33
N VAL A 61 3.79 -3.74 0.87
CA VAL A 61 3.90 -4.70 1.98
C VAL A 61 2.52 -4.81 2.62
N TRP A 62 2.00 -6.02 2.74
CA TRP A 62 0.61 -6.23 3.16
C TRP A 62 0.39 -6.18 4.66
N GLU A 63 1.45 -6.26 5.45
CA GLU A 63 1.43 -6.24 6.90
C GLU A 63 2.16 -5.01 7.45
N ASP A 64 2.36 -4.98 8.77
CA ASP A 64 3.24 -4.02 9.42
C ASP A 64 4.70 -4.25 8.96
N GLY A 65 5.24 -3.28 8.22
CA GLY A 65 6.59 -3.37 7.65
C GLY A 65 7.73 -3.06 8.63
N SER A 66 7.43 -2.69 9.87
CA SER A 66 8.47 -2.32 10.87
C SER A 66 9.30 -3.50 11.34
N ASN A 67 8.67 -4.68 11.44
CA ASN A 67 9.30 -5.92 11.90
C ASN A 67 9.17 -7.07 10.90
N LYS A 68 8.92 -6.77 9.64
CA LYS A 68 8.73 -7.77 8.60
C LYS A 68 9.96 -8.66 8.43
N ILE A 69 9.75 -9.97 8.47
CA ILE A 69 10.74 -10.98 8.11
C ILE A 69 10.26 -11.65 6.82
N ALA A 70 11.10 -11.63 5.79
CA ALA A 70 10.88 -12.37 4.55
C ALA A 70 12.17 -13.13 4.20
N TYR A 71 12.02 -14.39 3.79
CA TYR A 71 13.16 -15.29 3.48
C TYR A 71 14.20 -15.40 4.61
N GLY A 72 13.75 -15.38 5.87
CA GLY A 72 14.63 -15.44 7.05
C GLY A 72 15.43 -14.18 7.34
N VAL A 73 15.18 -13.07 6.62
CA VAL A 73 15.86 -11.78 6.81
C VAL A 73 14.87 -10.74 7.29
N ARG A 74 15.24 -10.00 8.35
CA ARG A 74 14.47 -8.82 8.77
C ARG A 74 14.62 -7.74 7.73
N ARG A 75 13.50 -7.32 7.16
CA ARG A 75 13.45 -6.33 6.08
C ARG A 75 13.65 -4.90 6.64
N ARG A 76 14.23 -4.05 5.81
CA ARG A 76 14.58 -2.68 6.17
C ARG A 76 13.73 -1.63 5.45
N HIS A 77 12.51 -1.97 5.09
CA HIS A 77 11.64 -1.17 4.21
C HIS A 77 11.55 0.31 4.64
N ILE A 78 11.39 0.58 5.93
CA ILE A 78 11.17 1.92 6.50
C ILE A 78 12.28 2.37 7.46
N LEU A 79 13.50 1.84 7.34
CA LEU A 79 14.63 2.24 8.17
C LEU A 79 15.54 3.28 7.50
N GLY A 80 15.11 3.86 6.38
CA GLY A 80 15.85 4.80 5.57
C GLY A 80 16.61 4.16 4.41
N GLY A 81 16.66 4.86 3.27
CA GLY A 81 17.38 4.44 2.07
C GLY A 81 16.74 3.30 1.27
N HIS A 82 15.51 2.90 1.58
CA HIS A 82 14.74 1.89 0.87
C HIS A 82 13.41 2.45 0.38
N CYS A 83 12.37 2.43 1.22
CA CYS A 83 11.08 3.05 0.94
C CYS A 83 10.90 4.31 1.79
N ASP A 84 10.27 5.33 1.22
CA ASP A 84 9.86 6.52 1.96
C ASP A 84 8.57 6.24 2.74
N GLY A 85 7.74 5.35 2.22
CA GLY A 85 6.52 4.87 2.84
C GLY A 85 6.10 3.50 2.29
N LEU A 86 5.06 2.93 2.86
CA LEU A 86 4.46 1.68 2.43
C LEU A 86 3.00 1.87 2.07
N MET A 87 2.46 1.02 1.22
CA MET A 87 1.02 0.87 1.04
C MET A 87 0.42 0.41 2.37
N ASN A 88 -0.47 1.22 2.95
CA ASN A 88 -0.95 1.02 4.31
C ASN A 88 -2.12 0.01 4.38
N TYR A 89 -1.82 -1.26 4.08
CA TYR A 89 -2.79 -2.34 4.22
C TYR A 89 -3.32 -2.52 5.65
N PRO A 90 -2.50 -2.37 6.71
CA PRO A 90 -3.00 -2.39 8.08
C PRO A 90 -4.09 -1.33 8.33
N PHE A 91 -3.88 -0.09 7.89
CA PHE A 91 -4.91 0.97 7.96
C PHE A 91 -6.18 0.56 7.20
N ARG A 92 -6.01 0.15 5.93
CA ARG A 92 -7.13 -0.29 5.09
C ARG A 92 -7.93 -1.39 5.76
N ASN A 93 -7.28 -2.41 6.30
CA ASN A 93 -7.94 -3.55 6.91
C ASN A 93 -8.69 -3.14 8.19
N ALA A 94 -8.06 -2.36 9.06
CA ALA A 94 -8.68 -1.85 10.27
C ALA A 94 -9.88 -0.94 9.96
N LEU A 95 -9.75 -0.03 8.97
CA LEU A 95 -10.84 0.86 8.56
C LEU A 95 -12.02 0.09 7.95
N VAL A 96 -11.75 -0.87 7.08
CA VAL A 96 -12.80 -1.71 6.48
C VAL A 96 -13.54 -2.50 7.56
N SER A 97 -12.83 -3.09 8.51
CA SER A 97 -13.44 -3.80 9.64
C SER A 97 -14.33 -2.88 10.48
N PHE A 98 -13.87 -1.68 10.79
CA PHE A 98 -14.67 -0.65 11.49
C PHE A 98 -15.92 -0.28 10.69
N LEU A 99 -15.81 -0.04 9.38
CA LEU A 99 -16.94 0.29 8.52
C LEU A 99 -17.96 -0.87 8.40
N LEU A 100 -17.53 -2.10 8.63
CA LEU A 100 -18.38 -3.28 8.66
C LEU A 100 -19.03 -3.53 10.04
N GLY A 101 -18.70 -2.73 11.06
CA GLY A 101 -19.33 -2.76 12.37
C GLY A 101 -18.46 -3.30 13.50
N GLU A 102 -17.16 -3.48 13.28
CA GLU A 102 -16.24 -3.76 14.39
C GLU A 102 -16.07 -2.54 15.30
N ASP A 103 -15.64 -2.80 16.54
CA ASP A 103 -15.45 -1.78 17.56
C ASP A 103 -14.39 -0.73 17.15
N ALA A 104 -14.73 0.53 17.32
CA ALA A 104 -13.84 1.66 17.10
C ALA A 104 -12.55 1.60 17.92
N PHE A 105 -12.58 0.95 19.10
CA PHE A 105 -11.40 0.72 19.93
C PHE A 105 -10.35 -0.12 19.18
N ARG A 106 -10.76 -1.14 18.42
CA ARG A 106 -9.85 -1.96 17.62
C ARG A 106 -9.19 -1.18 16.50
N PHE A 107 -9.95 -0.32 15.83
CA PHE A 107 -9.39 0.60 14.82
C PHE A 107 -8.35 1.51 15.46
N ARG A 108 -8.70 2.17 16.57
CA ARG A 108 -7.78 3.04 17.31
C ARG A 108 -6.51 2.29 17.71
N GLN A 109 -6.63 1.12 18.33
CA GLN A 109 -5.49 0.31 18.77
C GLN A 109 -4.56 -0.05 17.60
N ALA A 110 -5.10 -0.45 16.46
CA ALA A 110 -4.29 -0.75 15.27
C ALA A 110 -3.50 0.49 14.79
N MET A 111 -4.14 1.66 14.81
CA MET A 111 -3.46 2.91 14.40
C MET A 111 -2.41 3.38 15.39
N GLU A 112 -2.66 3.25 16.69
CA GLU A 112 -1.68 3.55 17.73
C GLU A 112 -0.46 2.62 17.61
N THR A 113 -0.68 1.31 17.41
CA THR A 113 0.40 0.34 17.17
C THR A 113 1.27 0.72 15.97
N LEU A 114 0.66 1.05 14.84
CA LEU A 114 1.42 1.48 13.65
C LEU A 114 2.20 2.78 13.91
N ARG A 115 1.57 3.75 14.57
CA ARG A 115 2.21 5.03 14.91
C ARG A 115 3.41 4.84 15.83
N GLU A 116 3.35 3.89 16.76
CA GLU A 116 4.46 3.56 17.67
C GLU A 116 5.58 2.80 16.95
N ASN A 117 5.23 1.92 16.00
CA ASN A 117 6.18 1.08 15.29
C ASN A 117 6.91 1.80 14.15
N TYR A 118 6.26 2.81 13.53
CA TYR A 118 6.80 3.48 12.35
C TYR A 118 7.60 4.74 12.72
N PRO A 119 8.77 4.94 12.10
CA PRO A 119 9.45 6.23 12.19
C PRO A 119 8.51 7.35 11.69
N PRO A 120 8.60 8.57 12.24
CA PRO A 120 7.69 9.66 11.89
C PRO A 120 7.60 9.97 10.39
N PHE A 121 8.69 9.83 9.64
CA PHE A 121 8.69 10.04 8.20
C PHE A 121 7.87 8.95 7.48
N ALA A 122 8.05 7.68 7.83
CA ALA A 122 7.33 6.56 7.19
C ALA A 122 5.84 6.55 7.55
N TRP A 123 5.50 6.94 8.78
CA TRP A 123 4.11 7.13 9.20
C TRP A 123 3.41 8.20 8.37
N ARG A 124 4.06 9.36 8.15
CA ARG A 124 3.51 10.47 7.39
C ARG A 124 3.49 10.25 5.87
N SER A 125 4.32 9.34 5.38
CA SER A 125 4.39 8.96 3.96
C SER A 125 3.70 7.64 3.67
N ALA A 126 2.97 7.08 4.64
CA ALA A 126 2.21 5.87 4.42
C ALA A 126 1.09 6.14 3.40
N MET A 127 0.99 5.31 2.39
CA MET A 127 -0.03 5.43 1.35
C MET A 127 -1.33 4.82 1.85
N ASN A 128 -2.21 5.64 2.40
CA ASN A 128 -3.54 5.23 2.85
C ASN A 128 -4.48 5.00 1.65
N PHE A 129 -5.28 3.94 1.70
CA PHE A 129 -6.24 3.60 0.65
C PHE A 129 -7.38 2.71 1.18
N LEU A 130 -8.45 2.57 0.40
CA LEU A 130 -9.59 1.69 0.71
C LEU A 130 -9.62 0.43 -0.14
N GLY A 131 -9.01 0.44 -1.30
CA GLY A 131 -8.95 -0.71 -2.19
C GLY A 131 -7.90 -0.57 -3.27
N THR A 132 -7.47 -1.72 -3.82
CA THR A 132 -6.53 -1.85 -4.93
C THR A 132 -7.08 -2.85 -5.94
N HIS A 133 -6.35 -3.10 -7.03
CA HIS A 133 -6.68 -4.16 -8.00
C HIS A 133 -6.60 -5.58 -7.41
N ASP A 134 -5.86 -5.76 -6.29
CA ASP A 134 -5.70 -7.04 -5.60
C ASP A 134 -6.77 -7.30 -4.53
N THR A 135 -7.61 -6.32 -4.26
CA THR A 135 -8.63 -6.43 -3.22
C THR A 135 -10.04 -6.41 -3.80
N PRO A 136 -11.05 -6.99 -3.12
CA PRO A 136 -12.43 -6.88 -3.55
C PRO A 136 -12.85 -5.42 -3.70
N ARG A 137 -13.72 -5.14 -4.68
CA ARG A 137 -14.27 -3.78 -4.90
C ARG A 137 -14.89 -3.26 -3.62
N ILE A 138 -14.35 -2.15 -3.12
CA ILE A 138 -14.71 -1.62 -1.79
C ILE A 138 -16.22 -1.35 -1.66
N LEU A 139 -16.88 -0.83 -2.68
CA LEU A 139 -18.31 -0.58 -2.65
C LEU A 139 -19.11 -1.86 -2.45
N THR A 140 -18.75 -2.93 -3.17
CA THR A 140 -19.38 -4.25 -3.01
C THR A 140 -19.14 -4.80 -1.61
N LEU A 141 -17.89 -4.79 -1.15
CA LEU A 141 -17.51 -5.29 0.17
C LEU A 141 -18.30 -4.61 1.29
N LEU A 142 -18.41 -3.28 1.25
CA LEU A 142 -19.13 -2.51 2.25
C LEU A 142 -20.66 -2.68 2.15
N GLY A 143 -21.19 -2.86 0.93
CA GLY A 143 -22.62 -3.03 0.70
C GLY A 143 -23.14 -4.41 1.07
N THR A 144 -22.31 -5.46 0.92
CA THR A 144 -22.67 -6.84 1.23
C THR A 144 -22.34 -7.26 2.67
N GLY A 145 -21.77 -6.36 3.48
CA GLY A 145 -21.37 -6.72 4.84
C GLY A 145 -20.13 -7.61 4.92
N GLY A 146 -19.30 -7.64 3.89
CA GLY A 146 -18.09 -8.45 3.85
C GLY A 146 -18.18 -9.72 3.00
N ASP A 147 -19.38 -10.09 2.56
CA ASP A 147 -19.68 -11.34 1.83
C ASP A 147 -18.90 -11.50 0.50
N GLY A 148 -18.46 -10.40 -0.11
CA GLY A 148 -17.70 -10.42 -1.38
C GLY A 148 -16.27 -10.96 -1.29
N ARG A 149 -15.78 -11.39 -0.13
CA ARG A 149 -14.37 -11.83 0.06
C ARG A 149 -14.13 -13.26 -0.45
N GLU A 150 -15.11 -14.15 -0.33
CA GLU A 150 -14.95 -15.61 -0.48
C GLU A 150 -15.41 -16.17 -1.84
N HIS A 151 -15.87 -15.32 -2.74
CA HIS A 151 -16.42 -15.76 -4.02
C HIS A 151 -15.37 -15.79 -5.15
N ASP A 152 -15.55 -16.73 -6.07
CA ASP A 152 -14.71 -16.87 -7.26
C ASP A 152 -14.87 -15.72 -8.26
N LYS A 153 -14.10 -15.77 -9.35
CA LYS A 153 -14.09 -14.72 -10.37
C LYS A 153 -15.43 -14.64 -11.13
N ASP A 154 -16.07 -15.76 -11.38
CA ASP A 154 -17.32 -15.84 -12.16
C ASP A 154 -18.47 -15.24 -11.37
N TRP A 155 -18.58 -15.58 -10.09
CA TRP A 155 -19.54 -14.94 -9.19
C TRP A 155 -19.30 -13.42 -9.12
N ARG A 156 -18.05 -12.98 -8.94
CA ARG A 156 -17.73 -11.54 -8.87
C ARG A 156 -18.08 -10.79 -10.15
N ALA A 157 -17.94 -11.42 -11.30
CA ALA A 157 -18.32 -10.83 -12.59
C ALA A 157 -19.84 -10.70 -12.76
N ALA A 158 -20.60 -11.69 -12.28
CA ALA A 158 -22.04 -11.76 -12.41
C ALA A 158 -22.81 -11.03 -11.30
N PHE A 159 -22.21 -10.89 -10.10
CA PHE A 159 -22.88 -10.34 -8.93
C PHE A 159 -23.33 -8.89 -9.15
N ARG A 160 -24.55 -8.60 -8.75
CA ARG A 160 -25.13 -7.25 -8.73
C ARG A 160 -25.76 -6.99 -7.37
N MET A 161 -25.37 -5.86 -6.76
CA MET A 161 -25.95 -5.43 -5.49
C MET A 161 -27.42 -5.06 -5.64
N SER A 162 -28.23 -5.37 -4.65
CA SER A 162 -29.58 -4.82 -4.50
C SER A 162 -29.51 -3.29 -4.26
N PRO A 163 -30.60 -2.54 -4.50
CA PRO A 163 -30.64 -1.10 -4.21
C PRO A 163 -30.30 -0.77 -2.74
N GLY A 164 -30.73 -1.61 -1.79
CA GLY A 164 -30.42 -1.43 -0.37
C GLY A 164 -28.93 -1.65 -0.06
N GLN A 165 -28.33 -2.71 -0.60
CA GLN A 165 -26.89 -2.95 -0.47
C GLN A 165 -26.07 -1.82 -1.10
N TYR A 166 -26.47 -1.32 -2.24
CA TYR A 166 -25.78 -0.20 -2.91
C TYR A 166 -25.88 1.08 -2.06
N ALA A 167 -27.05 1.40 -1.52
CA ALA A 167 -27.23 2.57 -0.64
C ALA A 167 -26.39 2.48 0.64
N LEU A 168 -26.39 1.32 1.29
CA LEU A 168 -25.57 1.05 2.48
C LEU A 168 -24.08 1.15 2.16
N GLY A 169 -23.63 0.51 1.08
CA GLY A 169 -22.24 0.55 0.64
C GLY A 169 -21.77 1.99 0.38
N LYS A 170 -22.61 2.81 -0.27
CA LYS A 170 -22.30 4.24 -0.50
C LYS A 170 -22.20 5.04 0.80
N ALA A 171 -23.09 4.81 1.77
CA ALA A 171 -23.04 5.50 3.06
C ALA A 171 -21.75 5.17 3.82
N ARG A 172 -21.41 3.90 3.90
CA ARG A 172 -20.16 3.41 4.51
C ARG A 172 -18.91 3.92 3.77
N LEU A 173 -18.94 3.93 2.44
CA LEU A 173 -17.81 4.42 1.63
C LEU A 173 -17.57 5.92 1.84
N LYS A 174 -18.63 6.73 1.97
CA LYS A 174 -18.48 8.16 2.30
C LYS A 174 -17.84 8.37 3.66
N LEU A 175 -18.24 7.59 4.67
CA LEU A 175 -17.61 7.63 5.99
C LEU A 175 -16.13 7.18 5.90
N GLY A 176 -15.85 6.12 5.16
CA GLY A 176 -14.48 5.67 4.93
C GLY A 176 -13.62 6.70 4.22
N ALA A 177 -14.16 7.42 3.24
CA ALA A 177 -13.46 8.51 2.57
C ALA A 177 -13.17 9.68 3.53
N LEU A 178 -14.13 10.04 4.39
CA LEU A 178 -13.90 11.06 5.42
C LEU A 178 -12.71 10.70 6.31
N VAL A 179 -12.69 9.47 6.82
CA VAL A 179 -11.56 8.99 7.65
C VAL A 179 -10.26 8.97 6.86
N LEU A 180 -10.28 8.46 5.62
CA LEU A 180 -9.11 8.38 4.75
C LEU A 180 -8.44 9.74 4.53
N PHE A 181 -9.23 10.79 4.27
CA PHE A 181 -8.70 12.14 4.02
C PHE A 181 -8.39 12.95 5.28
N ALA A 182 -8.93 12.55 6.44
CA ALA A 182 -8.63 13.17 7.72
C ALA A 182 -7.46 12.51 8.46
N PHE A 183 -7.04 11.32 8.03
CA PHE A 183 -5.97 10.56 8.66
C PHE A 183 -4.62 10.91 8.03
N PRO A 184 -3.54 11.07 8.86
CA PRO A 184 -2.19 11.42 8.36
C PRO A 184 -1.61 10.33 7.48
#